data_cb8f84ea2ef51ecfc6e743be8b64f295
#
_entry.id   cb8f84ea2ef51ecfc6e743be8b64f295
#
_cell.length_a   1.000
_cell.length_b   1.000
_cell.length_c   1.000
_cell.angle_alpha   90.00
_cell.angle_beta   90.00
_cell.angle_gamma   90.00
#
_symmetry.space_group_name_H-M   'P 1'
#
loop_
_entity.id
_entity.type
_entity.pdbx_description
1 polymer ?
#
loop_
_entity_poly.entity_id
_entity_poly.type
_entity_poly.pdbx_seq_one_letter_code
_entity_poly.pdbx_strand_id
1 'polypeptide(L)'
;MCGIVGYTGTKKAVPVLINGLLSLEYRGYDSAGLAVLNPQNSIEIIKDKGRVHNLESQVKSLNLPSTIGIAHTRWATHGIPSKQNAHPHIDNSNKFAVVHNGIIENYAELKNKLIQNGYTLYSETDTEIIPNLINFHYDGDILKAIEHTLKDLKGSYAIEVLSPLYPDKIFVAKKDSPLVIGTSTDGNYIASDIPAIIKYTHNFYFMEDNQIAVIDKKSVNFFDINLNPIKID
;
A
#
# COMPACT_ATOMS: atom_id res chain seq x y z
N MET A 1 -5.61 -10.83 10.82
CA MET A 1 -4.74 -10.50 9.65
C MET A 1 -5.40 -9.38 8.87
N CYS A 2 -4.62 -8.42 8.40
CA CYS A 2 -5.14 -7.26 7.66
C CYS A 2 -5.42 -7.59 6.18
N GLY A 3 -6.13 -6.69 5.48
CA GLY A 3 -6.39 -6.79 4.04
C GLY A 3 -5.80 -5.61 3.27
N ILE A 4 -5.13 -5.90 2.15
CA ILE A 4 -4.58 -4.92 1.21
C ILE A 4 -5.31 -5.05 -0.12
N VAL A 5 -5.59 -3.92 -0.76
CA VAL A 5 -6.11 -3.83 -2.14
C VAL A 5 -5.48 -2.65 -2.86
N GLY A 6 -4.95 -2.87 -4.06
CA GLY A 6 -4.46 -1.83 -4.96
C GLY A 6 -5.09 -1.95 -6.35
N TYR A 7 -5.15 -0.85 -7.06
CA TYR A 7 -5.66 -0.80 -8.42
C TYR A 7 -5.01 0.33 -9.22
N THR A 8 -4.63 0.03 -10.45
CA THR A 8 -4.30 1.02 -11.47
C THR A 8 -4.88 0.58 -12.82
N GLY A 9 -5.63 1.46 -13.49
CA GLY A 9 -6.31 1.07 -14.72
C GLY A 9 -7.16 2.16 -15.37
N THR A 10 -8.23 1.73 -16.02
CA THR A 10 -9.17 2.61 -16.74
C THR A 10 -10.45 2.91 -15.97
N LYS A 11 -10.74 2.11 -14.92
CA LYS A 11 -11.92 2.30 -14.07
C LYS A 11 -11.63 3.31 -12.97
N LYS A 12 -12.69 3.85 -12.35
CA LYS A 12 -12.55 4.60 -11.09
C LYS A 12 -12.00 3.66 -10.01
N ALA A 13 -10.90 4.07 -9.35
CA ALA A 13 -10.21 3.25 -8.36
C ALA A 13 -11.06 3.03 -7.10
N VAL A 14 -11.72 4.07 -6.59
CA VAL A 14 -12.45 4.00 -5.31
C VAL A 14 -13.45 2.86 -5.23
N PRO A 15 -14.35 2.63 -6.23
CA PRO A 15 -15.26 1.48 -6.19
C PRO A 15 -14.55 0.13 -6.20
N VAL A 16 -13.42 0.01 -6.92
CA VAL A 16 -12.62 -1.22 -6.96
C VAL A 16 -12.02 -1.49 -5.58
N LEU A 17 -11.39 -0.47 -4.97
CA LEU A 17 -10.76 -0.56 -3.65
C LEU A 17 -11.77 -0.92 -2.56
N ILE A 18 -12.90 -0.20 -2.48
CA ILE A 18 -13.95 -0.46 -1.49
C ILE A 18 -14.51 -1.88 -1.62
N ASN A 19 -14.83 -2.31 -2.84
CA ASN A 19 -15.33 -3.66 -3.08
C ASN A 19 -14.33 -4.74 -2.70
N GLY A 20 -13.05 -4.51 -2.97
CA GLY A 20 -11.97 -5.41 -2.56
C GLY A 20 -11.85 -5.49 -1.05
N LEU A 21 -11.86 -4.34 -0.35
CA LEU A 21 -11.80 -4.32 1.12
C LEU A 21 -13.03 -5.00 1.76
N LEU A 22 -14.23 -4.82 1.22
CA LEU A 22 -15.44 -5.52 1.70
C LEU A 22 -15.28 -7.04 1.61
N SER A 23 -14.63 -7.54 0.54
CA SER A 23 -14.33 -8.96 0.39
C SER A 23 -13.25 -9.46 1.36
N LEU A 24 -12.48 -8.56 2.00
CA LEU A 24 -11.42 -8.87 2.95
C LEU A 24 -11.76 -8.55 4.41
N GLU A 25 -12.99 -8.09 4.72
CA GLU A 25 -13.37 -7.74 6.11
C GLU A 25 -13.22 -8.91 7.09
N TYR A 26 -13.32 -10.16 6.62
CA TYR A 26 -13.05 -11.34 7.46
C TYR A 26 -11.61 -11.38 7.99
N ARG A 27 -10.68 -10.63 7.38
CA ARG A 27 -9.27 -10.51 7.80
C ARG A 27 -9.04 -9.40 8.83
N GLY A 28 -9.87 -8.34 8.82
CA GLY A 28 -9.75 -7.22 9.74
C GLY A 28 -10.88 -6.21 9.53
N TYR A 29 -11.33 -5.57 10.63
CA TYR A 29 -12.50 -4.69 10.62
C TYR A 29 -12.44 -3.59 11.70
N ASP A 30 -11.27 -3.32 12.28
CA ASP A 30 -11.15 -2.32 13.33
C ASP A 30 -10.91 -0.89 12.81
N SER A 31 -10.33 -0.79 11.63
CA SER A 31 -10.19 0.45 10.88
C SER A 31 -9.95 0.16 9.41
N ALA A 32 -10.28 1.12 8.56
CA ALA A 32 -10.07 1.01 7.12
C ALA A 32 -9.68 2.37 6.53
N GLY A 33 -9.01 2.34 5.37
CA GLY A 33 -8.69 3.57 4.65
C GLY A 33 -8.19 3.29 3.25
N LEU A 34 -8.13 4.35 2.46
CA LEU A 34 -7.60 4.35 1.10
C LEU A 34 -6.81 5.62 0.82
N ALA A 35 -5.90 5.52 -0.14
CA ALA A 35 -5.22 6.65 -0.76
C ALA A 35 -5.41 6.58 -2.27
N VAL A 36 -5.72 7.71 -2.88
CA VAL A 36 -5.82 7.89 -4.32
C VAL A 36 -5.07 9.13 -4.76
N LEU A 37 -4.72 9.23 -6.05
CA LEU A 37 -4.23 10.47 -6.62
C LEU A 37 -5.40 11.28 -7.18
N ASN A 38 -5.48 12.54 -6.81
CA ASN A 38 -6.47 13.46 -7.39
C ASN A 38 -6.00 13.99 -8.76
N PRO A 39 -6.84 14.71 -9.51
CA PRO A 39 -6.46 15.26 -10.82
C PRO A 39 -5.28 16.23 -10.79
N GLN A 40 -4.92 16.77 -9.64
CA GLN A 40 -3.76 17.64 -9.42
C GLN A 40 -2.49 16.86 -9.03
N ASN A 41 -2.53 15.54 -9.13
CA ASN A 41 -1.47 14.61 -8.69
C ASN A 41 -1.06 14.79 -7.23
N SER A 42 -2.02 15.07 -6.35
CA SER A 42 -1.82 15.05 -4.91
C SER A 42 -2.45 13.79 -4.32
N ILE A 43 -1.85 13.28 -3.24
CA ILE A 43 -2.40 12.14 -2.51
C ILE A 43 -3.60 12.60 -1.67
N GLU A 44 -4.75 11.98 -1.87
CA GLU A 44 -5.91 12.10 -1.00
C GLU A 44 -6.07 10.83 -0.17
N ILE A 45 -6.05 10.98 1.16
CA ILE A 45 -6.21 9.89 2.12
C ILE A 45 -7.54 10.04 2.83
N ILE A 46 -8.38 9.01 2.74
CA ILE A 46 -9.61 8.87 3.49
C ILE A 46 -9.48 7.62 4.36
N LYS A 47 -9.60 7.77 5.68
CA LYS A 47 -9.50 6.65 6.61
C LYS A 47 -10.33 6.89 7.85
N ASP A 48 -10.82 5.79 8.45
CA ASP A 48 -11.65 5.85 9.64
C ASP A 48 -11.47 4.61 10.52
N LYS A 49 -11.88 4.76 11.77
CA LYS A 49 -12.05 3.65 12.70
C LYS A 49 -13.33 2.88 12.34
N GLY A 50 -13.29 1.56 12.49
CA GLY A 50 -14.42 0.68 12.29
C GLY A 50 -14.42 0.01 10.91
N ARG A 51 -15.57 -0.50 10.52
CA ARG A 51 -15.74 -1.34 9.33
C ARG A 51 -15.57 -0.55 8.03
N VAL A 52 -15.29 -1.28 6.94
CA VAL A 52 -15.18 -0.74 5.57
C VAL A 52 -16.45 0.03 5.16
N HIS A 53 -17.62 -0.34 5.67
CA HIS A 53 -18.86 0.37 5.40
C HIS A 53 -18.85 1.84 5.87
N ASN A 54 -18.14 2.17 6.96
CA ASN A 54 -17.97 3.55 7.42
C ASN A 54 -17.14 4.34 6.39
N LEU A 55 -16.04 3.75 5.91
CA LEU A 55 -15.22 4.33 4.84
C LEU A 55 -16.02 4.50 3.54
N GLU A 56 -16.80 3.49 3.14
CA GLU A 56 -17.68 3.54 1.97
C GLU A 56 -18.65 4.73 2.03
N SER A 57 -19.27 4.93 3.19
CA SER A 57 -20.22 6.04 3.39
C SER A 57 -19.56 7.41 3.24
N GLN A 58 -18.32 7.57 3.70
CA GLN A 58 -17.55 8.81 3.55
C GLN A 58 -17.18 9.07 2.08
N VAL A 59 -16.64 8.06 1.37
CA VAL A 59 -16.16 8.25 -0.02
C VAL A 59 -17.31 8.46 -1.00
N LYS A 60 -18.53 7.97 -0.72
CA LYS A 60 -19.73 8.21 -1.55
C LYS A 60 -20.09 9.68 -1.68
N SER A 61 -19.78 10.49 -0.66
CA SER A 61 -20.03 11.93 -0.67
C SER A 61 -18.93 12.74 -1.37
N LEU A 62 -17.81 12.10 -1.71
CA LEU A 62 -16.64 12.73 -2.31
C LEU A 62 -16.57 12.43 -3.82
N ASN A 63 -16.20 13.44 -4.61
CA ASN A 63 -15.91 13.24 -6.02
C ASN A 63 -14.43 12.89 -6.20
N LEU A 64 -14.12 11.60 -6.21
CA LEU A 64 -12.76 11.06 -6.35
C LEU A 64 -12.62 10.35 -7.71
N PRO A 65 -12.29 11.06 -8.78
CA PRO A 65 -12.25 10.51 -10.15
C PRO A 65 -10.98 9.70 -10.45
N SER A 66 -10.15 9.42 -9.46
CA SER A 66 -8.88 8.70 -9.62
C SER A 66 -9.05 7.32 -10.25
N THR A 67 -8.09 6.93 -11.07
CA THR A 67 -7.97 5.60 -11.68
C THR A 67 -6.85 4.76 -11.07
N ILE A 68 -6.21 5.28 -10.02
CA ILE A 68 -5.14 4.62 -9.28
C ILE A 68 -5.32 4.82 -7.77
N GLY A 69 -5.02 3.79 -6.98
CA GLY A 69 -5.06 3.91 -5.53
C GLY A 69 -4.72 2.62 -4.81
N ILE A 70 -4.51 2.76 -3.50
CA ILE A 70 -4.21 1.71 -2.54
C ILE A 70 -5.18 1.78 -1.37
N ALA A 71 -5.49 0.65 -0.75
CA ALA A 71 -6.45 0.59 0.36
C ALA A 71 -6.13 -0.54 1.33
N HIS A 72 -6.62 -0.37 2.56
CA HIS A 72 -6.33 -1.28 3.64
C HIS A 72 -7.51 -1.44 4.61
N THR A 73 -7.71 -2.66 5.11
CA THR A 73 -8.54 -2.94 6.28
C THR A 73 -7.68 -3.61 7.36
N ARG A 74 -7.76 -3.08 8.58
CA ARG A 74 -6.82 -3.36 9.65
C ARG A 74 -7.42 -4.31 10.70
N TRP A 75 -6.55 -5.19 11.21
CA TRP A 75 -6.67 -5.85 12.49
C TRP A 75 -5.51 -5.37 13.37
N ALA A 76 -5.82 -4.60 14.41
CA ALA A 76 -4.80 -3.93 15.22
C ALA A 76 -3.87 -4.93 15.90
N THR A 77 -2.57 -4.76 15.68
CA THR A 77 -1.48 -5.46 16.38
C THR A 77 -0.64 -4.47 17.19
N HIS A 78 -0.37 -3.27 16.63
CA HIS A 78 0.36 -2.18 17.26
C HIS A 78 -0.49 -0.90 17.23
N GLY A 79 -0.69 -0.29 18.39
CA GLY A 79 -1.55 0.90 18.54
C GLY A 79 -3.05 0.57 18.53
N ILE A 80 -3.83 1.32 19.29
CA ILE A 80 -5.28 1.15 19.42
C ILE A 80 -6.00 1.42 18.09
N PRO A 81 -7.19 0.82 17.85
CA PRO A 81 -8.03 1.18 16.71
C PRO A 81 -8.43 2.67 16.76
N SER A 82 -7.90 3.44 15.82
CA SER A 82 -8.16 4.88 15.69
C SER A 82 -8.00 5.31 14.24
N LYS A 83 -8.53 6.47 13.89
CA LYS A 83 -8.31 7.08 12.57
C LYS A 83 -6.82 7.34 12.32
N GLN A 84 -6.08 7.76 13.34
CA GLN A 84 -4.64 8.05 13.24
C GLN A 84 -3.82 6.79 12.92
N ASN A 85 -4.16 5.67 13.56
CA ASN A 85 -3.48 4.39 13.40
C ASN A 85 -3.99 3.56 12.20
N ALA A 86 -5.06 4.00 11.53
CA ALA A 86 -5.54 3.38 10.30
C ALA A 86 -4.55 3.63 9.14
N HIS A 87 -4.41 2.64 8.24
CA HIS A 87 -3.68 2.82 6.99
C HIS A 87 -4.58 3.47 5.92
N PRO A 88 -3.99 4.14 4.90
CA PRO A 88 -2.56 4.33 4.62
C PRO A 88 -1.87 5.31 5.58
N HIS A 89 -0.55 5.16 5.73
CA HIS A 89 0.34 6.17 6.30
C HIS A 89 1.06 6.93 5.20
N ILE A 90 1.42 8.19 5.46
CA ILE A 90 2.11 9.06 4.50
C ILE A 90 3.37 9.62 5.16
N ASP A 91 4.40 9.87 4.37
CA ASP A 91 5.64 10.50 4.84
C ASP A 91 5.47 11.99 5.15
N ASN A 92 6.42 12.58 5.87
CA ASN A 92 6.36 13.99 6.30
C ASN A 92 6.34 15.00 5.14
N SER A 93 6.74 14.60 3.94
CA SER A 93 6.73 15.48 2.76
C SER A 93 5.55 15.23 1.80
N ASN A 94 4.63 14.34 2.15
CA ASN A 94 3.45 13.94 1.36
C ASN A 94 3.79 13.39 -0.03
N LYS A 95 4.91 12.70 -0.16
CA LYS A 95 5.38 12.10 -1.42
C LYS A 95 5.06 10.62 -1.54
N PHE A 96 4.94 9.90 -0.42
CA PHE A 96 4.80 8.44 -0.41
C PHE A 96 3.70 8.03 0.57
N ALA A 97 2.62 7.46 0.06
CA ALA A 97 1.60 6.81 0.89
C ALA A 97 1.81 5.29 0.85
N VAL A 98 1.69 4.64 2.00
CA VAL A 98 1.96 3.20 2.15
C VAL A 98 0.85 2.52 2.92
N VAL A 99 0.44 1.35 2.43
CA VAL A 99 -0.30 0.34 3.19
C VAL A 99 0.61 -0.85 3.45
N HIS A 100 0.43 -1.53 4.59
CA HIS A 100 1.31 -2.59 5.04
C HIS A 100 0.54 -3.67 5.79
N ASN A 101 0.81 -4.92 5.44
CA ASN A 101 0.50 -6.12 6.21
C ASN A 101 1.80 -6.74 6.71
N GLY A 102 1.87 -7.06 7.98
CA GLY A 102 3.05 -7.68 8.60
C GLY A 102 3.42 -7.03 9.92
N ILE A 103 4.65 -7.26 10.36
CA ILE A 103 5.23 -6.70 11.59
C ILE A 103 6.67 -6.32 11.32
N ILE A 104 7.03 -5.07 11.60
CA ILE A 104 8.41 -4.58 11.52
C ILE A 104 9.05 -4.72 12.90
N GLU A 105 9.85 -5.76 13.07
CA GLU A 105 10.44 -6.14 14.36
C GLU A 105 11.43 -5.12 14.91
N ASN A 106 12.19 -4.47 14.03
CA ASN A 106 13.16 -3.43 14.42
C ASN A 106 12.58 -2.00 14.38
N TYR A 107 11.25 -1.89 14.46
CA TYR A 107 10.52 -0.62 14.43
C TYR A 107 11.09 0.44 15.37
N ALA A 108 11.40 0.09 16.63
CA ALA A 108 11.89 1.05 17.63
C ALA A 108 13.25 1.65 17.24
N GLU A 109 14.16 0.86 16.67
CA GLU A 109 15.45 1.30 16.16
C GLU A 109 15.26 2.29 15.00
N LEU A 110 14.45 1.91 14.01
CA LEU A 110 14.19 2.71 12.82
C LEU A 110 13.44 4.01 13.16
N LYS A 111 12.51 3.97 14.10
CA LYS A 111 11.84 5.15 14.63
C LYS A 111 12.84 6.15 15.21
N ASN A 112 13.78 5.69 16.05
CA ASN A 112 14.81 6.55 16.63
C ASN A 112 15.72 7.15 15.55
N LYS A 113 16.13 6.35 14.54
CA LYS A 113 16.90 6.81 13.38
C LYS A 113 16.18 7.96 12.67
N LEU A 114 14.88 7.81 12.38
CA LEU A 114 14.08 8.84 11.71
C LEU A 114 13.95 10.11 12.55
N ILE A 115 13.66 10.00 13.86
CA ILE A 115 13.54 11.14 14.76
C ILE A 115 14.87 11.92 14.85
N GLN A 116 16.01 11.23 14.93
CA GLN A 116 17.33 11.87 14.92
C GLN A 116 17.64 12.60 13.61
N ASN A 117 16.98 12.23 12.51
CA ASN A 117 17.08 12.88 11.20
C ASN A 117 15.94 13.88 10.94
N GLY A 118 15.21 14.32 11.98
CA GLY A 118 14.23 15.40 11.90
C GLY A 118 12.83 14.97 11.46
N TYR A 119 12.54 13.68 11.36
CA TYR A 119 11.20 13.18 11.05
C TYR A 119 10.30 13.19 12.29
N THR A 120 9.02 13.50 12.08
CA THR A 120 7.98 13.42 13.10
C THR A 120 7.06 12.24 12.79
N LEU A 121 6.79 11.41 13.78
CA LEU A 121 5.88 10.27 13.67
C LEU A 121 4.66 10.53 14.56
N TYR A 122 3.48 10.38 14.00
CA TYR A 122 2.21 10.75 14.63
C TYR A 122 1.41 9.55 15.13
N SER A 123 1.62 8.37 14.52
CA SER A 123 0.89 7.16 14.88
C SER A 123 1.69 6.27 15.85
N GLU A 124 0.97 5.29 16.40
CA GLU A 124 1.54 4.24 17.26
C GLU A 124 1.87 2.97 16.46
N THR A 125 1.70 3.00 15.12
CA THR A 125 1.92 1.82 14.27
C THR A 125 3.38 1.69 13.87
N ASP A 126 3.80 0.46 13.63
CA ASP A 126 5.09 0.16 13.02
C ASP A 126 5.15 0.55 11.53
N THR A 127 4.01 0.74 10.89
CA THR A 127 3.91 1.04 9.46
C THR A 127 4.35 2.46 9.09
N GLU A 128 4.11 3.45 9.94
CA GLU A 128 4.41 4.86 9.63
C GLU A 128 5.90 5.12 9.36
N ILE A 129 6.79 4.24 9.86
CA ILE A 129 8.22 4.36 9.54
C ILE A 129 8.51 4.09 8.06
N ILE A 130 7.72 3.24 7.39
CA ILE A 130 8.01 2.78 6.03
C ILE A 130 7.98 3.95 5.03
N PRO A 131 6.90 4.75 4.89
CA PRO A 131 6.90 5.88 3.97
C PRO A 131 7.96 6.93 4.31
N ASN A 132 8.28 7.11 5.60
CA ASN A 132 9.33 8.03 6.04
C ASN A 132 10.74 7.50 5.72
N LEU A 133 10.98 6.18 5.79
CA LEU A 133 12.24 5.58 5.33
C LEU A 133 12.40 5.68 3.81
N ILE A 134 11.32 5.45 3.04
CA ILE A 134 11.36 5.66 1.59
C ILE A 134 11.74 7.10 1.28
N ASN A 135 11.15 8.08 1.98
CA ASN A 135 11.52 9.48 1.83
C ASN A 135 12.96 9.78 2.25
N PHE A 136 13.43 9.19 3.34
CA PHE A 136 14.80 9.33 3.85
C PHE A 136 15.85 8.83 2.84
N HIS A 137 15.56 7.74 2.13
CA HIS A 137 16.44 7.16 1.11
C HIS A 137 16.23 7.73 -0.30
N TYR A 138 15.21 8.58 -0.50
CA TYR A 138 14.85 9.07 -1.84
C TYR A 138 15.79 10.16 -2.34
N ASP A 139 16.54 9.85 -3.39
CA ASP A 139 17.46 10.75 -4.09
C ASP A 139 17.03 11.07 -5.54
N GLY A 140 15.78 10.73 -5.91
CA GLY A 140 15.24 10.85 -7.26
C GLY A 140 14.88 9.51 -7.91
N ASP A 141 15.31 8.38 -7.31
CA ASP A 141 15.02 7.01 -7.75
C ASP A 141 14.22 6.26 -6.68
N ILE A 142 12.92 6.07 -6.93
CA ILE A 142 12.03 5.40 -5.97
C ILE A 142 12.36 3.92 -5.80
N LEU A 143 12.81 3.22 -6.84
CA LEU A 143 13.16 1.80 -6.72
C LEU A 143 14.35 1.60 -5.80
N LYS A 144 15.37 2.44 -5.90
CA LYS A 144 16.51 2.44 -4.97
C LYS A 144 16.08 2.82 -3.56
N ALA A 145 15.20 3.81 -3.41
CA ALA A 145 14.68 4.20 -2.10
C ALA A 145 13.90 3.05 -1.43
N ILE A 146 13.07 2.33 -2.20
CA ILE A 146 12.37 1.12 -1.72
C ILE A 146 13.38 0.03 -1.36
N GLU A 147 14.32 -0.29 -2.25
CA GLU A 147 15.36 -1.29 -2.02
C GLU A 147 16.12 -1.04 -0.70
N HIS A 148 16.61 0.18 -0.50
CA HIS A 148 17.32 0.56 0.74
C HIS A 148 16.40 0.45 1.96
N THR A 149 15.14 0.89 1.83
CA THR A 149 14.15 0.73 2.91
C THR A 149 13.95 -0.75 3.26
N LEU A 150 13.72 -1.62 2.26
CA LEU A 150 13.51 -3.05 2.50
C LEU A 150 14.73 -3.73 3.15
N LYS A 151 15.95 -3.28 2.84
CA LYS A 151 17.18 -3.77 3.50
C LYS A 151 17.31 -3.33 4.96
N ASP A 152 16.75 -2.17 5.31
CA ASP A 152 16.68 -1.71 6.70
C ASP A 152 15.64 -2.48 7.52
N LEU A 153 14.55 -2.99 6.89
CA LEU A 153 13.45 -3.65 7.60
C LEU A 153 13.80 -5.08 8.04
N LYS A 154 13.46 -5.40 9.30
CA LYS A 154 13.44 -6.78 9.81
C LYS A 154 12.01 -7.20 10.11
N GLY A 155 11.68 -8.46 9.85
CA GLY A 155 10.32 -9.01 10.04
C GLY A 155 9.60 -9.27 8.72
N SER A 156 8.28 -9.33 8.78
CA SER A 156 7.40 -9.66 7.66
C SER A 156 6.73 -8.42 7.09
N TYR A 157 6.55 -8.37 5.77
CA TYR A 157 5.84 -7.29 5.11
C TYR A 157 5.20 -7.70 3.79
N ALA A 158 4.05 -7.13 3.51
CA ALA A 158 3.50 -6.89 2.17
C ALA A 158 3.13 -5.40 2.13
N ILE A 159 3.73 -4.64 1.21
CA ILE A 159 3.55 -3.20 1.10
C ILE A 159 3.07 -2.79 -0.29
N GLU A 160 2.24 -1.77 -0.35
CA GLU A 160 1.95 -1.00 -1.55
C GLU A 160 2.35 0.45 -1.31
N VAL A 161 3.00 1.05 -2.29
CA VAL A 161 3.46 2.44 -2.27
C VAL A 161 2.82 3.20 -3.42
N LEU A 162 2.13 4.30 -3.08
CA LEU A 162 1.55 5.26 -4.03
C LEU A 162 2.29 6.59 -3.91
N SER A 163 2.63 7.19 -5.06
CA SER A 163 3.38 8.46 -5.08
C SER A 163 2.91 9.39 -6.20
N PRO A 164 2.70 10.70 -5.93
CA PRO A 164 2.39 11.68 -6.95
C PRO A 164 3.56 11.94 -7.91
N LEU A 165 4.78 11.55 -7.54
CA LEU A 165 5.96 11.61 -8.41
C LEU A 165 5.91 10.57 -9.53
N TYR A 166 5.10 9.51 -9.36
CA TYR A 166 4.90 8.41 -10.30
C TYR A 166 3.40 8.12 -10.43
N PRO A 167 2.63 9.03 -11.06
CA PRO A 167 1.16 9.08 -10.94
C PRO A 167 0.43 7.92 -11.64
N ASP A 168 1.12 7.13 -12.43
CA ASP A 168 0.61 5.97 -13.17
C ASP A 168 1.05 4.62 -12.57
N LYS A 169 1.83 4.62 -11.48
CA LYS A 169 2.46 3.43 -10.94
C LYS A 169 2.13 3.18 -9.47
N ILE A 170 2.00 1.90 -9.14
CA ILE A 170 2.04 1.39 -7.76
C ILE A 170 3.28 0.52 -7.65
N PHE A 171 4.03 0.69 -6.56
CA PHE A 171 5.18 -0.14 -6.23
C PHE A 171 4.77 -1.08 -5.11
N VAL A 172 5.12 -2.34 -5.24
CA VAL A 172 4.80 -3.36 -4.25
C VAL A 172 6.03 -4.19 -3.90
N ALA A 173 6.09 -4.65 -2.67
CA ALA A 173 7.11 -5.60 -2.22
C ALA A 173 6.53 -6.51 -1.14
N LYS A 174 7.07 -7.74 -1.03
CA LYS A 174 6.64 -8.68 0.00
C LYS A 174 7.77 -9.53 0.55
N LYS A 175 7.61 -9.89 1.82
CA LYS A 175 8.37 -10.92 2.53
C LYS A 175 7.49 -11.51 3.63
N ASP A 176 7.31 -12.82 3.64
CA ASP A 176 6.57 -13.60 4.66
C ASP A 176 5.08 -13.19 4.84
N SER A 177 4.56 -12.28 4.02
CA SER A 177 3.15 -11.87 4.00
C SER A 177 2.56 -12.04 2.62
N PRO A 178 1.33 -12.55 2.44
CA PRO A 178 0.79 -12.85 1.11
C PRO A 178 0.47 -11.57 0.31
N LEU A 179 0.81 -11.61 -0.99
CA LEU A 179 0.43 -10.60 -1.97
C LEU A 179 0.29 -11.24 -3.34
N VAL A 180 -0.80 -10.93 -4.04
CA VAL A 180 -1.12 -11.41 -5.38
C VAL A 180 -1.40 -10.23 -6.30
N ILE A 181 -0.97 -10.33 -7.54
CA ILE A 181 -1.22 -9.35 -8.59
C ILE A 181 -2.14 -9.99 -9.62
N GLY A 182 -3.26 -9.34 -9.92
CA GLY A 182 -4.19 -9.74 -10.95
C GLY A 182 -4.06 -8.84 -12.18
N THR A 183 -3.99 -9.43 -13.38
CA THR A 183 -3.88 -8.67 -14.63
C THR A 183 -5.13 -8.79 -15.47
N SER A 184 -5.54 -7.69 -16.12
CA SER A 184 -6.71 -7.63 -16.98
C SER A 184 -6.53 -6.54 -18.06
N THR A 185 -7.39 -6.55 -19.06
CA THR A 185 -7.38 -5.54 -20.13
C THR A 185 -7.79 -4.14 -19.67
N ASP A 186 -8.47 -4.02 -18.54
CA ASP A 186 -8.94 -2.75 -17.99
C ASP A 186 -8.05 -2.22 -16.85
N GLY A 187 -6.98 -2.93 -16.51
CA GLY A 187 -6.01 -2.53 -15.50
C GLY A 187 -5.46 -3.69 -14.70
N ASN A 188 -4.63 -3.36 -13.73
CA ASN A 188 -3.98 -4.31 -12.84
C ASN A 188 -4.44 -4.10 -11.40
N TYR A 189 -4.57 -5.20 -10.69
CA TYR A 189 -5.11 -5.29 -9.35
C TYR A 189 -4.06 -5.90 -8.42
N ILE A 190 -4.01 -5.43 -7.20
CA ILE A 190 -3.15 -6.00 -6.17
C ILE A 190 -4.04 -6.38 -4.98
N ALA A 191 -3.77 -7.50 -4.33
CA ALA A 191 -4.50 -7.88 -3.13
C ALA A 191 -3.69 -8.79 -2.22
N SER A 192 -4.00 -8.76 -0.95
CA SER A 192 -3.46 -9.73 0.02
C SER A 192 -4.15 -11.09 -0.06
N ASP A 193 -5.29 -11.19 -0.79
CA ASP A 193 -5.99 -12.45 -1.03
C ASP A 193 -6.88 -12.36 -2.27
N ILE A 194 -7.03 -13.47 -3.00
CA ILE A 194 -7.77 -13.60 -4.26
C ILE A 194 -9.23 -13.12 -4.18
N PRO A 195 -10.02 -13.39 -3.11
CA PRO A 195 -11.41 -12.95 -3.04
C PRO A 195 -11.64 -11.46 -3.30
N ALA A 196 -10.64 -10.60 -3.04
CA ALA A 196 -10.73 -9.17 -3.29
C ALA A 196 -10.81 -8.81 -4.78
N ILE A 197 -10.19 -9.61 -5.64
CA ILE A 197 -9.97 -9.26 -7.06
C ILE A 197 -10.48 -10.29 -8.06
N ILE A 198 -10.93 -11.48 -7.61
CA ILE A 198 -11.37 -12.58 -8.49
C ILE A 198 -12.52 -12.18 -9.43
N LYS A 199 -13.36 -11.24 -9.03
CA LYS A 199 -14.46 -10.76 -9.90
C LYS A 199 -13.98 -9.89 -11.07
N TYR A 200 -12.72 -9.46 -11.05
CA TYR A 200 -12.15 -8.58 -12.09
C TYR A 200 -11.23 -9.33 -13.03
N THR A 201 -10.56 -10.39 -12.55
CA THR A 201 -9.63 -11.19 -13.34
C THR A 201 -9.46 -12.59 -12.79
N HIS A 202 -9.05 -13.51 -13.67
CA HIS A 202 -8.63 -14.87 -13.32
C HIS A 202 -7.15 -15.12 -13.64
N ASN A 203 -6.41 -14.08 -14.06
CA ASN A 203 -4.97 -14.15 -14.32
C ASN A 203 -4.24 -13.58 -13.12
N PHE A 204 -3.54 -14.42 -12.38
CA PHE A 204 -2.87 -14.06 -11.13
C PHE A 204 -1.37 -14.38 -11.17
N TYR A 205 -0.57 -13.47 -10.61
CA TYR A 205 0.81 -13.69 -10.23
C TYR A 205 0.92 -13.72 -8.71
N PHE A 206 1.41 -14.83 -8.17
CA PHE A 206 1.71 -14.94 -6.74
C PHE A 206 3.14 -14.46 -6.52
N MET A 207 3.29 -13.33 -5.84
CA MET A 207 4.62 -12.81 -5.52
C MET A 207 5.37 -13.74 -4.58
N GLU A 208 6.65 -13.93 -4.84
CA GLU A 208 7.56 -14.62 -3.94
C GLU A 208 8.21 -13.64 -2.96
N ASP A 209 8.83 -14.18 -1.89
CA ASP A 209 9.52 -13.37 -0.90
C ASP A 209 10.72 -12.63 -1.51
N ASN A 210 10.93 -11.40 -1.05
CA ASN A 210 11.96 -10.50 -1.51
C ASN A 210 11.84 -10.08 -2.99
N GLN A 211 10.64 -10.18 -3.57
CA GLN A 211 10.33 -9.57 -4.85
C GLN A 211 9.79 -8.17 -4.67
N ILE A 212 10.13 -7.31 -5.64
CA ILE A 212 9.57 -5.98 -5.84
C ILE A 212 8.85 -6.00 -7.20
N ALA A 213 7.66 -5.38 -7.29
CA ALA A 213 7.01 -5.20 -8.58
C ALA A 213 6.62 -3.73 -8.79
N VAL A 214 6.75 -3.28 -10.03
CA VAL A 214 6.27 -1.98 -10.53
C VAL A 214 5.09 -2.24 -11.42
N ILE A 215 3.96 -1.69 -11.05
CA ILE A 215 2.66 -1.98 -11.67
C ILE A 215 2.08 -0.69 -12.23
N ASP A 216 1.87 -0.65 -13.52
CA ASP A 216 1.07 0.37 -14.19
C ASP A 216 -0.21 -0.26 -14.78
N LYS A 217 -1.04 0.54 -15.45
CA LYS A 217 -2.30 0.05 -16.03
C LYS A 217 -2.14 -0.99 -17.14
N LYS A 218 -0.93 -1.16 -17.71
CA LYS A 218 -0.67 -2.02 -18.87
C LYS A 218 0.37 -3.09 -18.61
N SER A 219 1.24 -2.89 -17.63
CA SER A 219 2.39 -3.75 -17.39
C SER A 219 2.62 -4.03 -15.92
N VAL A 220 3.27 -5.16 -15.66
CA VAL A 220 3.82 -5.54 -14.36
C VAL A 220 5.26 -5.96 -14.57
N ASN A 221 6.19 -5.27 -13.93
CA ASN A 221 7.61 -5.55 -14.01
C ASN A 221 8.12 -6.01 -12.65
N PHE A 222 8.75 -7.17 -12.60
CA PHE A 222 9.24 -7.78 -11.37
C PHE A 222 10.76 -7.64 -11.25
N PHE A 223 11.22 -7.48 -10.02
CA PHE A 223 12.62 -7.36 -9.64
C PHE A 223 12.89 -8.19 -8.38
N ASP A 224 14.11 -8.67 -8.24
CA ASP A 224 14.60 -9.17 -6.95
C ASP A 224 14.92 -8.00 -5.99
N ILE A 225 15.30 -8.34 -4.75
CA ILE A 225 15.65 -7.35 -3.72
C ILE A 225 16.86 -6.47 -4.09
N ASN A 226 17.66 -6.85 -5.08
CA ASN A 226 18.81 -6.09 -5.57
C ASN A 226 18.50 -5.37 -6.89
N LEU A 227 17.21 -5.25 -7.24
CA LEU A 227 16.70 -4.61 -8.46
C LEU A 227 17.11 -5.29 -9.77
N ASN A 228 17.52 -6.56 -9.75
CA ASN A 228 17.69 -7.32 -10.97
C ASN A 228 16.30 -7.70 -11.53
N PRO A 229 16.04 -7.48 -12.85
CA PRO A 229 14.77 -7.85 -13.44
C PRO A 229 14.53 -9.37 -13.39
N ILE A 230 13.32 -9.76 -13.00
CA ILE A 230 12.85 -11.15 -12.99
C ILE A 230 11.89 -11.34 -14.16
N LYS A 231 12.12 -12.34 -14.99
CA LYS A 231 11.14 -12.79 -15.98
C LYS A 231 10.17 -13.75 -15.29
N ILE A 232 8.88 -13.46 -15.40
CA ILE A 232 7.82 -14.35 -14.95
C ILE A 232 7.20 -14.97 -16.21
N ASP A 233 7.23 -16.29 -16.27
CA ASP A 233 6.63 -17.10 -17.36
C ASP A 233 5.12 -17.20 -17.23
#